data_49739b5ce51af7906b4581d57fa1d79c
#
_entry.id   49739b5ce51af7906b4581d57fa1d79c
#
_cell.length_a   1.000
_cell.length_b   1.000
_cell.length_c   1.000
_cell.angle_alpha   90.00
_cell.angle_beta   90.00
_cell.angle_gamma   90.00
#
_symmetry.space_group_name_H-M   'P 1'
#
loop_
_entity.id
_entity.type
_entity.pdbx_description
1 polymer ?
#
loop_
_entity_poly.entity_id
_entity_poly.type
_entity_poly.pdbx_seq_one_letter_code
_entity_poly.pdbx_strand_id
1 'polypeptide(L)'
;MEENNTNHVANQPLNTADTAKTAPSAPAPETSAPQTTTQSSTDALKQKLQEVSKNHLVSFIISALTKPTSTFKEKLSGFSTFKKAWQLPLITTGLFTILSVVNTIIAKVYTPAHKSFFGKQVAASWNWKKLEKFDWFQTIFSQIIAYLVPVLAITAIYYIISFIFKKKSNYFRLLTIAAVSSIPAILATYILMPLGTMLSLNLGFILMFAGFAYSSTLIYEGLNQDIDYQNDQRIFANTIVIITIYALAIIIFTSFLKQSLGDSDFPTQILNNLMNN
;
A
#
# COMPACT_ATOMS: atom_id res chain seq x y z
N MET A 1 31.08 38.50 32.38
CA MET A 1 29.75 39.10 32.54
C MET A 1 28.81 37.94 32.41
N GLU A 2 28.51 37.19 33.51
CA GLU A 2 27.47 37.48 34.52
C GLU A 2 26.12 37.48 33.85
N GLU A 3 25.09 36.78 34.26
CA GLU A 3 24.63 36.09 35.50
C GLU A 3 23.50 35.11 35.10
N ASN A 4 23.44 33.89 35.60
CA ASN A 4 22.72 33.46 36.79
C ASN A 4 21.23 33.81 36.83
N ASN A 5 20.33 32.82 36.73
CA ASN A 5 19.36 32.66 37.78
C ASN A 5 18.68 31.24 37.78
N THR A 6 18.95 30.57 38.86
CA THR A 6 18.24 29.44 39.45
C THR A 6 16.88 29.85 39.99
N ASN A 7 15.85 29.01 39.89
CA ASN A 7 14.85 28.88 40.94
C ASN A 7 14.23 27.49 41.00
N HIS A 8 14.62 26.80 42.05
CA HIS A 8 13.93 25.69 42.72
C HIS A 8 12.61 26.15 43.33
N VAL A 9 11.54 25.41 43.17
CA VAL A 9 10.55 25.26 44.26
C VAL A 9 10.04 23.82 44.26
N ALA A 10 10.41 23.13 45.30
CA ALA A 10 9.81 21.90 45.80
C ALA A 10 8.54 22.22 46.57
N ASN A 11 7.52 21.39 46.49
CA ASN A 11 6.64 21.15 47.65
C ASN A 11 6.01 19.77 47.58
N GLN A 12 6.25 19.05 48.65
CA GLN A 12 5.70 17.75 49.03
C GLN A 12 4.42 17.91 49.90
N PRO A 13 3.89 16.86 50.51
CA PRO A 13 2.49 16.42 50.35
C PRO A 13 1.64 16.69 51.64
N LEU A 14 0.35 16.53 51.54
CA LEU A 14 -0.49 16.41 52.76
C LEU A 14 -1.39 15.17 52.70
N ASN A 15 -1.09 14.26 53.57
CA ASN A 15 -1.92 13.19 54.08
C ASN A 15 -3.05 13.75 54.92
N THR A 16 -4.27 13.28 54.76
CA THR A 16 -5.20 13.11 55.91
C THR A 16 -6.16 11.97 55.65
N ALA A 17 -6.06 11.00 56.51
CA ALA A 17 -7.02 9.94 56.73
C ALA A 17 -8.27 10.52 57.43
N ASP A 18 -9.44 10.01 57.07
CA ASP A 18 -10.47 9.83 58.09
C ASP A 18 -11.43 8.67 57.75
N THR A 19 -11.66 7.94 58.80
CA THR A 19 -12.40 6.69 58.93
C THR A 19 -13.91 6.99 59.09
N ALA A 20 -14.78 6.32 58.33
CA ALA A 20 -16.15 6.12 58.77
C ALA A 20 -16.70 4.76 58.34
N LYS A 21 -17.01 3.98 59.32
CA LYS A 21 -17.59 2.66 59.39
C LYS A 21 -19.11 2.81 59.31
N THR A 22 -19.83 2.13 58.43
CA THR A 22 -21.25 1.80 58.67
C THR A 22 -21.67 0.57 57.81
N ALA A 23 -22.22 -0.37 58.47
CA ALA A 23 -22.98 -1.58 58.40
C ALA A 23 -23.68 -2.07 57.07
N PRO A 24 -24.05 -3.35 56.98
CA PRO A 24 -24.35 -4.05 55.76
C PRO A 24 -25.82 -3.94 55.36
N SER A 25 -26.08 -3.80 54.03
CA SER A 25 -27.41 -3.87 53.42
C SER A 25 -27.53 -5.10 52.54
N ALA A 26 -28.69 -5.74 52.59
CA ALA A 26 -29.06 -7.03 52.02
C ALA A 26 -28.99 -7.14 50.47
N PRO A 27 -28.88 -8.34 49.90
CA PRO A 27 -28.74 -8.54 48.45
C PRO A 27 -30.06 -8.39 47.71
N ALA A 28 -30.06 -7.58 46.64
CA ALA A 28 -31.10 -7.53 45.64
C ALA A 28 -30.87 -8.57 44.53
N PRO A 29 -31.91 -9.11 43.87
CA PRO A 29 -31.78 -10.22 42.93
C PRO A 29 -31.12 -9.78 41.63
N GLU A 30 -30.11 -10.57 41.22
CA GLU A 30 -29.42 -10.46 39.94
C GLU A 30 -30.35 -10.77 38.78
N THR A 31 -30.70 -9.73 38.03
CA THR A 31 -31.31 -9.88 36.69
C THR A 31 -30.15 -10.09 35.71
N SER A 32 -29.94 -11.34 35.33
CA SER A 32 -28.99 -11.75 34.29
C SER A 32 -29.43 -11.19 32.93
N ALA A 33 -28.80 -10.09 32.50
CA ALA A 33 -28.83 -9.62 31.13
C ALA A 33 -28.00 -10.55 30.23
N PRO A 34 -28.45 -10.87 28.99
CA PRO A 34 -27.68 -11.72 28.08
C PRO A 34 -26.42 -11.03 27.66
N GLN A 35 -25.27 -11.57 28.06
CA GLN A 35 -23.96 -11.14 27.61
C GLN A 35 -23.83 -11.39 26.11
N THR A 36 -23.75 -10.31 25.36
CA THR A 36 -23.61 -10.23 23.91
C THR A 36 -22.33 -10.91 23.44
N THR A 37 -22.47 -11.87 22.54
CA THR A 37 -21.44 -12.72 21.88
C THR A 37 -20.44 -11.97 21.02
N THR A 38 -20.21 -10.68 21.22
CA THR A 38 -19.31 -9.85 20.40
C THR A 38 -17.82 -9.95 20.80
N GLN A 39 -17.51 -10.46 21.98
CA GLN A 39 -16.13 -10.62 22.45
C GLN A 39 -15.37 -11.79 21.81
N SER A 40 -16.06 -12.85 21.43
CA SER A 40 -15.45 -14.05 20.83
C SER A 40 -14.86 -13.83 19.43
N SER A 41 -15.47 -12.95 18.62
CA SER A 41 -14.98 -12.69 17.26
C SER A 41 -13.71 -11.84 17.22
N THR A 42 -13.58 -10.90 18.15
CA THR A 42 -12.41 -10.02 18.25
C THR A 42 -11.18 -10.77 18.75
N ASP A 43 -11.35 -11.70 19.68
CA ASP A 43 -10.26 -12.50 20.22
C ASP A 43 -9.82 -13.59 19.25
N ALA A 44 -10.72 -14.18 18.49
CA ALA A 44 -10.41 -15.08 17.38
C ALA A 44 -9.64 -14.36 16.25
N LEU A 45 -10.00 -13.10 15.96
CA LEU A 45 -9.29 -12.27 14.99
C LEU A 45 -7.89 -11.90 15.48
N LYS A 46 -7.74 -11.55 16.75
CA LYS A 46 -6.43 -11.28 17.38
C LYS A 46 -5.53 -12.51 17.38
N GLN A 47 -6.06 -13.69 17.70
CA GLN A 47 -5.30 -14.94 17.64
C GLN A 47 -4.85 -15.27 16.21
N LYS A 48 -5.73 -15.15 15.21
CA LYS A 48 -5.35 -15.31 13.80
C LYS A 48 -4.31 -14.29 13.34
N LEU A 49 -4.41 -13.03 13.76
CA LEU A 49 -3.41 -12.00 13.47
C LEU A 49 -2.07 -12.31 14.14
N GLN A 50 -2.06 -12.86 15.37
CA GLN A 50 -0.84 -13.29 16.03
C GLN A 50 -0.20 -14.51 15.36
N GLU A 51 -1.00 -15.43 14.86
CA GLU A 51 -0.53 -16.61 14.13
C GLU A 51 0.06 -16.25 12.76
N VAL A 52 -0.60 -15.33 12.03
CA VAL A 52 -0.09 -14.74 10.79
C VAL A 52 1.18 -13.92 11.03
N SER A 53 1.27 -13.20 12.15
CA SER A 53 2.46 -12.44 12.55
C SER A 53 3.67 -13.33 12.89
N LYS A 54 3.49 -14.62 13.21
CA LYS A 54 4.59 -15.58 13.38
C LYS A 54 5.26 -15.95 12.06
N ASN A 55 4.60 -15.72 10.91
CA ASN A 55 5.24 -15.90 9.63
C ASN A 55 6.28 -14.80 9.42
N HIS A 56 7.55 -15.19 9.35
CA HIS A 56 8.69 -14.28 9.21
C HIS A 56 8.54 -13.27 8.06
N LEU A 57 7.91 -13.68 6.94
CA LEU A 57 7.69 -12.82 5.77
C LEU A 57 6.61 -11.76 5.99
N VAL A 58 5.48 -12.15 6.59
CA VAL A 58 4.38 -11.22 6.89
C VAL A 58 4.84 -10.20 7.94
N SER A 59 5.55 -10.66 8.98
CA SER A 59 6.17 -9.79 9.98
C SER A 59 7.16 -8.81 9.35
N PHE A 60 7.95 -9.26 8.37
CA PHE A 60 8.86 -8.38 7.63
C PHE A 60 8.10 -7.33 6.83
N ILE A 61 7.08 -7.72 6.06
CA ILE A 61 6.25 -6.79 5.27
C ILE A 61 5.62 -5.72 6.16
N ILE A 62 4.93 -6.13 7.23
CA ILE A 62 4.28 -5.19 8.16
C ILE A 62 5.31 -4.25 8.79
N SER A 63 6.45 -4.79 9.24
CA SER A 63 7.52 -3.99 9.83
C SER A 63 8.13 -3.03 8.82
N ALA A 64 8.36 -3.45 7.57
CA ALA A 64 8.89 -2.58 6.52
C ALA A 64 7.93 -1.45 6.15
N LEU A 65 6.61 -1.71 6.19
CA LEU A 65 5.60 -0.68 5.97
C LEU A 65 5.46 0.29 7.15
N THR A 66 5.70 -0.13 8.38
CA THR A 66 5.47 0.72 9.57
C THR A 66 6.75 1.36 10.11
N LYS A 67 7.88 0.67 9.97
CA LYS A 67 9.21 1.07 10.48
C LYS A 67 10.30 0.75 9.45
N PRO A 68 10.28 1.39 8.27
CA PRO A 68 11.12 1.00 7.14
C PRO A 68 12.61 1.04 7.47
N THR A 69 13.10 2.14 8.04
CA THR A 69 14.52 2.36 8.32
C THR A 69 15.13 1.23 9.17
N SER A 70 14.52 0.94 10.32
CA SER A 70 15.02 -0.12 11.22
C SER A 70 14.88 -1.51 10.59
N THR A 71 13.76 -1.77 9.90
CA THR A 71 13.50 -3.08 9.30
C THR A 71 14.47 -3.39 8.17
N PHE A 72 14.71 -2.44 7.27
CA PHE A 72 15.68 -2.64 6.19
C PHE A 72 17.10 -2.78 6.74
N LYS A 73 17.49 -1.97 7.72
CA LYS A 73 18.80 -2.06 8.36
C LYS A 73 19.06 -3.42 8.99
N GLU A 74 18.09 -3.97 9.71
CA GLU A 74 18.28 -5.17 10.52
C GLU A 74 18.02 -6.46 9.73
N LYS A 75 17.00 -6.48 8.86
CA LYS A 75 16.46 -7.72 8.29
C LYS A 75 16.77 -7.91 6.80
N LEU A 76 17.19 -6.86 6.08
CA LEU A 76 17.42 -6.94 4.63
C LEU A 76 18.54 -7.92 4.26
N SER A 77 19.58 -8.04 5.10
CA SER A 77 20.68 -8.98 4.90
C SER A 77 20.22 -10.43 4.77
N GLY A 78 19.11 -10.79 5.40
CA GLY A 78 18.49 -12.11 5.30
C GLY A 78 18.01 -12.48 3.90
N PHE A 79 17.82 -11.52 3.00
CA PHE A 79 17.33 -11.70 1.63
C PHE A 79 18.44 -11.68 0.56
N SER A 80 19.66 -11.97 0.94
CA SER A 80 20.82 -11.95 0.02
C SER A 80 20.89 -13.14 -0.94
N THR A 81 20.07 -14.17 -0.77
CA THR A 81 20.05 -15.39 -1.60
C THR A 81 18.81 -15.43 -2.48
N PHE A 82 18.95 -16.05 -3.68
CA PHE A 82 17.85 -16.21 -4.65
C PHE A 82 16.57 -16.74 -4.01
N LYS A 83 16.65 -17.87 -3.31
CA LYS A 83 15.48 -18.55 -2.73
C LYS A 83 14.68 -17.65 -1.77
N LYS A 84 15.37 -16.87 -0.93
CA LYS A 84 14.71 -15.98 0.04
C LYS A 84 14.20 -14.70 -0.61
N ALA A 85 14.97 -14.13 -1.53
CA ALA A 85 14.62 -12.89 -2.19
C ALA A 85 13.38 -13.00 -3.09
N TRP A 86 13.19 -14.15 -3.79
CA TRP A 86 12.05 -14.35 -4.66
C TRP A 86 10.72 -14.58 -3.94
N GLN A 87 10.74 -14.91 -2.66
CA GLN A 87 9.51 -15.09 -1.87
C GLN A 87 8.64 -13.82 -1.85
N LEU A 88 9.25 -12.65 -1.68
CA LEU A 88 8.52 -11.39 -1.63
C LEU A 88 7.95 -10.96 -3.00
N PRO A 89 8.71 -10.94 -4.10
CA PRO A 89 8.15 -10.72 -5.43
C PRO A 89 7.00 -11.66 -5.76
N LEU A 90 7.07 -12.93 -5.39
CA LEU A 90 5.99 -13.89 -5.63
C LEU A 90 4.72 -13.54 -4.83
N ILE A 91 4.87 -13.19 -3.55
CA ILE A 91 3.73 -12.78 -2.70
C ILE A 91 3.11 -11.48 -3.24
N THR A 92 3.93 -10.49 -3.56
CA THR A 92 3.43 -9.21 -4.08
C THR A 92 2.83 -9.34 -5.48
N THR A 93 3.39 -10.22 -6.34
CA THR A 93 2.78 -10.58 -7.63
C THR A 93 1.42 -11.23 -7.43
N GLY A 94 1.31 -12.17 -6.50
CA GLY A 94 0.03 -12.80 -6.16
C GLY A 94 -0.99 -11.78 -5.67
N LEU A 95 -0.60 -10.91 -4.75
CA LEU A 95 -1.46 -9.82 -4.25
C LEU A 95 -1.92 -8.89 -5.39
N PHE A 96 -0.98 -8.42 -6.22
CA PHE A 96 -1.29 -7.58 -7.37
C PHE A 96 -2.25 -8.27 -8.34
N THR A 97 -1.94 -9.52 -8.72
CA THR A 97 -2.75 -10.28 -9.68
C THR A 97 -4.18 -10.48 -9.16
N ILE A 98 -4.34 -10.89 -7.90
CA ILE A 98 -5.67 -11.09 -7.29
C ILE A 98 -6.46 -9.78 -7.30
N LEU A 99 -5.89 -8.69 -6.80
CA LEU A 99 -6.58 -7.40 -6.74
C LEU A 99 -6.90 -6.86 -8.14
N SER A 100 -5.97 -6.98 -9.08
CA SER A 100 -6.17 -6.54 -10.46
C SER A 100 -7.26 -7.36 -11.19
N VAL A 101 -7.25 -8.68 -11.04
CA VAL A 101 -8.28 -9.55 -11.63
C VAL A 101 -9.65 -9.24 -11.02
N VAL A 102 -9.75 -9.07 -9.72
CA VAL A 102 -11.02 -8.69 -9.06
C VAL A 102 -11.54 -7.36 -9.61
N ASN A 103 -10.69 -6.34 -9.72
CA ASN A 103 -11.08 -5.06 -10.30
C ASN A 103 -11.50 -5.18 -11.77
N THR A 104 -10.80 -6.00 -12.56
CA THR A 104 -11.14 -6.27 -13.97
C THR A 104 -12.52 -6.94 -14.08
N ILE A 105 -12.81 -7.91 -13.20
CA ILE A 105 -14.12 -8.56 -13.13
C ILE A 105 -15.21 -7.54 -12.80
N ILE A 106 -15.00 -6.75 -11.75
CA ILE A 106 -15.96 -5.70 -11.33
C ILE A 106 -16.21 -4.73 -12.48
N ALA A 107 -15.16 -4.20 -13.11
CA ALA A 107 -15.28 -3.27 -14.23
C ALA A 107 -16.02 -3.86 -15.44
N LYS A 108 -15.89 -5.18 -15.67
CA LYS A 108 -16.55 -5.86 -16.79
C LYS A 108 -18.02 -6.17 -16.51
N VAL A 109 -18.36 -6.54 -15.28
CA VAL A 109 -19.70 -7.00 -14.87
C VAL A 109 -20.59 -5.84 -14.42
N TYR A 110 -19.99 -4.87 -13.74
CA TYR A 110 -20.72 -3.74 -13.17
C TYR A 110 -20.84 -2.60 -14.18
N THR A 111 -22.06 -2.16 -14.40
CA THR A 111 -22.38 -0.95 -15.16
C THR A 111 -22.92 0.08 -14.18
N PRO A 112 -22.21 1.22 -13.95
CA PRO A 112 -22.67 2.24 -13.02
C PRO A 112 -23.94 2.92 -13.53
N ALA A 113 -24.73 3.49 -12.61
CA ALA A 113 -25.87 4.31 -12.98
C ALA A 113 -25.41 5.51 -13.80
N HIS A 114 -26.07 5.75 -14.91
CA HIS A 114 -25.75 6.87 -15.79
C HIS A 114 -27.03 7.45 -16.43
N LYS A 115 -26.96 8.69 -16.88
CA LYS A 115 -28.02 9.27 -17.71
C LYS A 115 -27.79 8.88 -19.17
N SER A 116 -28.76 8.24 -19.78
CA SER A 116 -28.70 7.97 -21.23
C SER A 116 -28.75 9.26 -22.02
N PHE A 117 -28.33 9.22 -23.29
CA PHE A 117 -28.36 10.36 -24.21
C PHE A 117 -29.74 11.04 -24.29
N PHE A 118 -30.82 10.28 -24.07
CA PHE A 118 -32.19 10.79 -24.03
C PHE A 118 -32.66 11.26 -22.64
N GLY A 119 -31.73 11.50 -21.70
CA GLY A 119 -32.05 12.01 -20.37
C GLY A 119 -32.64 10.97 -19.40
N LYS A 120 -32.89 9.74 -19.87
CA LYS A 120 -33.42 8.66 -19.02
C LYS A 120 -32.36 8.16 -18.06
N GLN A 121 -32.67 8.09 -16.78
CA GLN A 121 -31.78 7.47 -15.78
C GLN A 121 -31.72 5.95 -15.99
N VAL A 122 -30.54 5.41 -16.21
CA VAL A 122 -30.27 3.97 -16.23
C VAL A 122 -29.71 3.60 -14.87
N ALA A 123 -30.39 2.69 -14.18
CA ALA A 123 -29.95 2.19 -12.88
C ALA A 123 -28.66 1.37 -13.01
N ALA A 124 -27.86 1.36 -11.94
CA ALA A 124 -26.71 0.48 -11.87
C ALA A 124 -27.13 -0.99 -12.02
N SER A 125 -26.37 -1.77 -12.76
CA SER A 125 -26.70 -3.17 -13.04
C SER A 125 -25.45 -4.05 -13.05
N TRP A 126 -25.66 -5.33 -12.69
CA TRP A 126 -24.65 -6.38 -12.74
C TRP A 126 -24.97 -7.36 -13.85
N ASN A 127 -24.08 -7.56 -14.78
CA ASN A 127 -24.24 -8.49 -15.90
C ASN A 127 -23.16 -9.58 -15.90
N TRP A 128 -23.41 -10.65 -15.16
CA TRP A 128 -22.49 -11.79 -15.03
C TRP A 128 -22.26 -12.58 -16.31
N LYS A 129 -23.19 -12.51 -17.29
CA LYS A 129 -23.03 -13.17 -18.59
C LYS A 129 -21.82 -12.67 -19.38
N LYS A 130 -21.35 -11.45 -19.08
CA LYS A 130 -20.12 -10.92 -19.70
C LYS A 130 -18.87 -11.73 -19.33
N LEU A 131 -18.92 -12.57 -18.29
CA LEU A 131 -17.81 -13.44 -17.90
C LEU A 131 -17.73 -14.74 -18.71
N GLU A 132 -18.78 -15.12 -19.42
CA GLU A 132 -18.78 -16.35 -20.25
C GLU A 132 -17.69 -16.30 -21.35
N LYS A 133 -17.38 -15.09 -21.85
CA LYS A 133 -16.35 -14.84 -22.85
C LYS A 133 -15.06 -14.25 -22.25
N PHE A 134 -14.85 -14.45 -20.95
CA PHE A 134 -13.68 -13.88 -20.27
C PHE A 134 -12.48 -14.81 -20.44
N ASP A 135 -11.42 -14.33 -21.08
CA ASP A 135 -10.17 -15.07 -21.18
C ASP A 135 -9.38 -14.98 -19.87
N TRP A 136 -9.61 -15.95 -19.00
CA TRP A 136 -8.97 -16.04 -17.70
C TRP A 136 -7.45 -16.20 -17.80
N PHE A 137 -6.99 -17.04 -18.73
CA PHE A 137 -5.57 -17.30 -18.85
C PHE A 137 -4.82 -16.06 -19.30
N GLN A 138 -5.28 -15.42 -20.38
CA GLN A 138 -4.67 -14.21 -20.90
C GLN A 138 -4.71 -13.09 -19.85
N THR A 139 -5.82 -12.93 -19.14
CA THR A 139 -5.96 -11.91 -18.11
C THR A 139 -4.99 -12.11 -16.96
N ILE A 140 -4.94 -13.32 -16.37
CA ILE A 140 -4.05 -13.60 -15.23
C ILE A 140 -2.59 -13.47 -15.67
N PHE A 141 -2.21 -14.04 -16.82
CA PHE A 141 -0.85 -14.01 -17.33
C PHE A 141 -0.36 -12.58 -17.62
N SER A 142 -1.21 -11.79 -18.27
CA SER A 142 -0.88 -10.37 -18.53
C SER A 142 -0.69 -9.56 -17.25
N GLN A 143 -1.46 -9.81 -16.19
CA GLN A 143 -1.30 -9.14 -14.91
C GLN A 143 0.00 -9.54 -14.20
N ILE A 144 0.37 -10.82 -14.26
CA ILE A 144 1.65 -11.29 -13.72
C ILE A 144 2.81 -10.57 -14.41
N ILE A 145 2.80 -10.50 -15.74
CA ILE A 145 3.84 -9.79 -16.51
C ILE A 145 3.82 -8.29 -16.21
N ALA A 146 2.64 -7.67 -16.18
CA ALA A 146 2.47 -6.25 -15.91
C ALA A 146 3.04 -5.82 -14.55
N TYR A 147 3.09 -6.72 -13.59
CA TYR A 147 3.72 -6.46 -12.29
C TYR A 147 5.21 -6.82 -12.27
N LEU A 148 5.59 -8.02 -12.71
CA LEU A 148 6.97 -8.50 -12.59
C LEU A 148 7.95 -7.66 -13.42
N VAL A 149 7.56 -7.29 -14.65
CA VAL A 149 8.46 -6.52 -15.54
C VAL A 149 8.87 -5.17 -14.92
N PRO A 150 7.96 -4.32 -14.41
CA PRO A 150 8.33 -3.11 -13.71
C PRO A 150 9.21 -3.34 -12.48
N VAL A 151 8.90 -4.31 -11.64
CA VAL A 151 9.68 -4.60 -10.43
C VAL A 151 11.10 -5.03 -10.79
N LEU A 152 11.26 -5.90 -11.79
CA LEU A 152 12.57 -6.32 -12.28
C LEU A 152 13.32 -5.17 -12.94
N ALA A 153 12.64 -4.33 -13.72
CA ALA A 153 13.23 -3.17 -14.38
C ALA A 153 13.76 -2.16 -13.35
N ILE A 154 12.96 -1.80 -12.33
CA ILE A 154 13.38 -0.91 -11.25
C ILE A 154 14.60 -1.51 -10.53
N THR A 155 14.56 -2.81 -10.22
CA THR A 155 15.69 -3.51 -9.57
C THR A 155 16.94 -3.45 -10.43
N ALA A 156 16.82 -3.70 -11.75
CA ALA A 156 17.92 -3.66 -12.69
C ALA A 156 18.53 -2.26 -12.80
N ILE A 157 17.69 -1.21 -12.85
CA ILE A 157 18.13 0.18 -12.90
C ILE A 157 18.97 0.51 -11.66
N TYR A 158 18.50 0.18 -10.45
CA TYR A 158 19.27 0.40 -9.24
C TYR A 158 20.58 -0.39 -9.22
N TYR A 159 20.56 -1.63 -9.69
CA TYR A 159 21.76 -2.45 -9.77
C TYR A 159 22.79 -1.84 -10.74
N ILE A 160 22.35 -1.36 -11.91
CA ILE A 160 23.20 -0.69 -12.90
C ILE A 160 23.76 0.61 -12.33
N ILE A 161 22.94 1.44 -11.67
CA ILE A 161 23.39 2.68 -11.05
C ILE A 161 24.44 2.39 -9.97
N SER A 162 24.22 1.37 -9.14
CA SER A 162 25.22 0.99 -8.12
C SER A 162 26.55 0.56 -8.73
N PHE A 163 26.50 -0.14 -9.86
CA PHE A 163 27.69 -0.52 -10.61
C PHE A 163 28.42 0.68 -11.19
N ILE A 164 27.70 1.65 -11.78
CA ILE A 164 28.27 2.90 -12.31
C ILE A 164 29.02 3.66 -11.21
N PHE A 165 28.42 3.75 -10.03
CA PHE A 165 29.02 4.42 -8.88
C PHE A 165 30.05 3.55 -8.11
N LYS A 166 30.40 2.36 -8.64
CA LYS A 166 31.34 1.41 -8.02
C LYS A 166 30.95 1.06 -6.57
N LYS A 167 29.66 1.00 -6.29
CA LYS A 167 29.12 0.63 -4.97
C LYS A 167 28.78 -0.86 -4.94
N LYS A 168 29.04 -1.51 -3.80
CA LYS A 168 28.64 -2.90 -3.60
C LYS A 168 27.14 -2.96 -3.31
N SER A 169 26.38 -3.63 -4.16
CA SER A 169 24.98 -3.92 -3.95
C SER A 169 24.69 -5.39 -4.22
N ASN A 170 23.61 -5.90 -3.67
CA ASN A 170 23.14 -7.24 -3.93
C ASN A 170 21.80 -7.18 -4.66
N TYR A 171 21.77 -7.68 -5.91
CA TYR A 171 20.57 -7.68 -6.75
C TYR A 171 19.34 -8.24 -6.02
N PHE A 172 19.51 -9.30 -5.23
CA PHE A 172 18.41 -9.94 -4.51
C PHE A 172 17.85 -9.07 -3.37
N ARG A 173 18.71 -8.31 -2.69
CA ARG A 173 18.24 -7.32 -1.69
C ARG A 173 17.51 -6.18 -2.35
N LEU A 174 17.99 -5.67 -3.48
CA LEU A 174 17.30 -4.65 -4.26
C LEU A 174 15.94 -5.13 -4.77
N LEU A 175 15.86 -6.38 -5.22
CA LEU A 175 14.60 -7.01 -5.63
C LEU A 175 13.59 -7.09 -4.46
N THR A 176 14.07 -7.41 -3.27
CA THR A 176 13.26 -7.42 -2.04
C THR A 176 12.73 -6.02 -1.70
N ILE A 177 13.59 -5.01 -1.79
CA ILE A 177 13.20 -3.60 -1.57
C ILE A 177 12.12 -3.18 -2.58
N ALA A 178 12.35 -3.41 -3.87
CA ALA A 178 11.40 -3.05 -4.93
C ALA A 178 10.04 -3.73 -4.74
N ALA A 179 10.03 -5.04 -4.41
CA ALA A 179 8.81 -5.80 -4.20
C ALA A 179 8.01 -5.31 -2.98
N VAL A 180 8.64 -5.11 -1.83
CA VAL A 180 7.94 -4.63 -0.62
C VAL A 180 7.46 -3.19 -0.78
N SER A 181 8.28 -2.34 -1.38
CA SER A 181 7.94 -0.94 -1.60
C SER A 181 6.80 -0.74 -2.60
N SER A 182 6.48 -1.73 -3.44
CA SER A 182 5.33 -1.66 -4.35
C SER A 182 3.98 -1.86 -3.66
N ILE A 183 3.94 -2.45 -2.45
CA ILE A 183 2.70 -2.80 -1.74
C ILE A 183 1.78 -1.58 -1.53
N PRO A 184 2.25 -0.43 -1.04
CA PRO A 184 1.37 0.73 -0.86
C PRO A 184 0.75 1.22 -2.16
N ALA A 185 1.50 1.22 -3.27
CA ALA A 185 0.97 1.60 -4.57
C ALA A 185 -0.10 0.61 -5.06
N ILE A 186 0.10 -0.71 -4.85
CA ILE A 186 -0.89 -1.75 -5.17
C ILE A 186 -2.18 -1.52 -4.37
N LEU A 187 -2.08 -1.37 -3.06
CA LEU A 187 -3.24 -1.15 -2.19
C LEU A 187 -3.95 0.16 -2.52
N ALA A 188 -3.18 1.22 -2.79
CA ALA A 188 -3.75 2.50 -3.16
C ALA A 188 -4.50 2.45 -4.49
N THR A 189 -3.93 1.78 -5.51
CA THR A 189 -4.53 1.70 -6.84
C THR A 189 -5.77 0.79 -6.86
N TYR A 190 -5.73 -0.37 -6.20
CA TYR A 190 -6.77 -1.38 -6.34
C TYR A 190 -7.79 -1.39 -5.20
N ILE A 191 -7.53 -0.71 -4.09
CA ILE A 191 -8.46 -0.63 -2.96
C ILE A 191 -8.84 0.82 -2.67
N LEU A 192 -7.85 1.69 -2.38
CA LEU A 192 -8.14 3.04 -1.90
C LEU A 192 -8.69 3.94 -3.02
N MET A 193 -8.14 3.86 -4.23
CA MET A 193 -8.64 4.64 -5.37
C MET A 193 -10.10 4.29 -5.71
N PRO A 194 -10.52 3.03 -5.88
CA PRO A 194 -11.93 2.69 -6.10
C PRO A 194 -12.85 3.17 -4.97
N LEU A 195 -12.45 3.00 -3.71
CA LEU A 195 -13.21 3.51 -2.56
C LEU A 195 -13.29 5.04 -2.55
N GLY A 196 -12.19 5.72 -2.84
CA GLY A 196 -12.15 7.17 -2.93
C GLY A 196 -13.01 7.72 -4.08
N THR A 197 -13.02 7.05 -5.23
CA THR A 197 -13.84 7.46 -6.39
C THR A 197 -15.34 7.32 -6.14
N MET A 198 -15.77 6.46 -5.23
CA MET A 198 -17.18 6.40 -4.78
C MET A 198 -17.62 7.69 -4.09
N LEU A 199 -16.71 8.40 -3.44
CA LEU A 199 -16.97 9.69 -2.79
C LEU A 199 -16.72 10.85 -3.74
N SER A 200 -15.57 10.89 -4.39
CA SER A 200 -15.25 11.82 -5.48
C SER A 200 -14.08 11.31 -6.32
N LEU A 201 -14.10 11.62 -7.62
CA LEU A 201 -13.02 11.24 -8.53
C LEU A 201 -11.66 11.81 -8.05
N ASN A 202 -11.65 13.06 -7.61
CA ASN A 202 -10.44 13.72 -7.12
C ASN A 202 -9.87 13.01 -5.88
N LEU A 203 -10.72 12.58 -4.94
CA LEU A 203 -10.28 11.84 -3.76
C LEU A 203 -9.63 10.49 -4.15
N GLY A 204 -10.22 9.79 -5.11
CA GLY A 204 -9.63 8.55 -5.63
C GLY A 204 -8.22 8.77 -6.17
N PHE A 205 -8.00 9.79 -6.97
CA PHE A 205 -6.66 10.13 -7.48
C PHE A 205 -5.68 10.54 -6.37
N ILE A 206 -6.12 11.37 -5.42
CA ILE A 206 -5.28 11.77 -4.27
C ILE A 206 -4.80 10.54 -3.50
N LEU A 207 -5.69 9.60 -3.21
CA LEU A 207 -5.34 8.36 -2.50
C LEU A 207 -4.37 7.48 -3.30
N MET A 208 -4.57 7.38 -4.61
CA MET A 208 -3.65 6.66 -5.49
C MET A 208 -2.26 7.30 -5.48
N PHE A 209 -2.15 8.60 -5.67
CA PHE A 209 -0.86 9.30 -5.66
C PHE A 209 -0.18 9.26 -4.30
N ALA A 210 -0.93 9.30 -3.19
CA ALA A 210 -0.39 9.11 -1.84
C ALA A 210 0.27 7.73 -1.69
N GLY A 211 -0.33 6.67 -2.25
CA GLY A 211 0.26 5.33 -2.28
C GLY A 211 1.57 5.27 -3.09
N PHE A 212 1.61 5.91 -4.26
CA PHE A 212 2.84 5.99 -5.05
C PHE A 212 3.94 6.80 -4.35
N ALA A 213 3.60 7.92 -3.72
CA ALA A 213 4.54 8.73 -2.96
C ALA A 213 5.13 7.92 -1.79
N TYR A 214 4.29 7.18 -1.06
CA TYR A 214 4.76 6.33 0.02
C TYR A 214 5.64 5.17 -0.48
N SER A 215 5.28 4.53 -1.59
CA SER A 215 6.12 3.53 -2.25
C SER A 215 7.49 4.09 -2.62
N SER A 216 7.55 5.30 -3.16
CA SER A 216 8.81 5.98 -3.50
C SER A 216 9.67 6.24 -2.25
N THR A 217 9.04 6.64 -1.13
CA THR A 217 9.73 6.83 0.15
C THR A 217 10.31 5.51 0.68
N LEU A 218 9.57 4.40 0.58
CA LEU A 218 10.06 3.08 1.00
C LEU A 218 11.24 2.61 0.16
N ILE A 219 11.22 2.84 -1.15
CA ILE A 219 12.36 2.54 -2.04
C ILE A 219 13.56 3.36 -1.61
N TYR A 220 13.39 4.67 -1.40
CA TYR A 220 14.44 5.56 -0.94
C TYR A 220 15.09 5.06 0.36
N GLU A 221 14.28 4.73 1.36
CA GLU A 221 14.78 4.20 2.64
C GLU A 221 15.48 2.85 2.48
N GLY A 222 14.91 1.92 1.72
CA GLY A 222 15.53 0.63 1.47
C GLY A 222 16.91 0.75 0.83
N LEU A 223 17.06 1.63 -0.15
CA LEU A 223 18.33 1.89 -0.80
C LEU A 223 19.35 2.53 0.12
N ASN A 224 18.92 3.47 0.96
CA ASN A 224 19.81 4.10 1.93
C ASN A 224 20.39 3.11 2.93
N GLN A 225 19.68 2.02 3.21
CA GLN A 225 20.15 0.96 4.10
C GLN A 225 20.97 -0.12 3.40
N ASP A 226 20.79 -0.33 2.09
CA ASP A 226 21.52 -1.35 1.33
C ASP A 226 22.80 -0.85 0.69
N ILE A 227 22.83 0.40 0.23
CA ILE A 227 23.93 0.95 -0.55
C ILE A 227 24.45 2.22 0.11
N ASP A 228 25.74 2.23 0.39
CA ASP A 228 26.44 3.41 0.94
C ASP A 228 26.73 4.44 -0.16
N TYR A 229 25.68 5.11 -0.62
CA TYR A 229 25.80 6.22 -1.54
C TYR A 229 26.25 7.50 -0.85
N GLN A 230 27.10 8.29 -1.51
CA GLN A 230 27.28 9.70 -1.17
C GLN A 230 25.98 10.47 -1.44
N ASN A 231 25.79 11.61 -0.76
CA ASN A 231 24.51 12.36 -0.86
C ASN A 231 24.11 12.68 -2.30
N ASP A 232 25.02 13.14 -3.14
CA ASP A 232 24.72 13.49 -4.55
C ASP A 232 24.38 12.25 -5.37
N GLN A 233 25.09 11.14 -5.17
CA GLN A 233 24.81 9.87 -5.83
C GLN A 233 23.45 9.32 -5.44
N ARG A 234 23.06 9.51 -4.17
CA ARG A 234 21.78 9.10 -3.62
C ARG A 234 20.64 9.90 -4.26
N ILE A 235 20.78 11.23 -4.33
CA ILE A 235 19.81 12.10 -4.98
C ILE A 235 19.65 11.70 -6.45
N PHE A 236 20.73 11.51 -7.17
CA PHE A 236 20.70 11.10 -8.57
C PHE A 236 20.01 9.76 -8.78
N ALA A 237 20.40 8.72 -8.01
CA ALA A 237 19.81 7.39 -8.11
C ALA A 237 18.30 7.41 -7.84
N ASN A 238 17.88 8.10 -6.79
CA ASN A 238 16.46 8.21 -6.45
C ASN A 238 15.67 9.01 -7.49
N THR A 239 16.24 10.09 -8.02
CA THR A 239 15.59 10.89 -9.06
C THR A 239 15.28 10.05 -10.30
N ILE A 240 16.27 9.27 -10.79
CA ILE A 240 16.07 8.38 -11.95
C ILE A 240 14.97 7.37 -11.66
N VAL A 241 14.96 6.75 -10.49
CA VAL A 241 13.97 5.74 -10.17
C VAL A 241 12.58 6.33 -9.96
N ILE A 242 12.48 7.48 -9.31
CA ILE A 242 11.21 8.20 -9.19
C ILE A 242 10.65 8.50 -10.58
N ILE A 243 11.46 9.06 -11.49
CA ILE A 243 11.06 9.30 -12.88
C ILE A 243 10.58 8.00 -13.55
N THR A 244 11.31 6.90 -13.37
CA THR A 244 10.94 5.60 -13.93
C THR A 244 9.63 5.09 -13.36
N ILE A 245 9.41 5.20 -12.04
CA ILE A 245 8.15 4.80 -11.38
C ILE A 245 6.99 5.61 -11.93
N TYR A 246 7.12 6.93 -12.05
CA TYR A 246 6.05 7.76 -12.60
C TYR A 246 5.81 7.49 -14.08
N ALA A 247 6.85 7.25 -14.87
CA ALA A 247 6.69 6.85 -16.28
C ALA A 247 5.95 5.51 -16.41
N LEU A 248 6.30 4.52 -15.59
CA LEU A 248 5.61 3.23 -15.54
C LEU A 248 4.16 3.39 -15.05
N ALA A 249 3.93 4.22 -14.03
CA ALA A 249 2.58 4.52 -13.55
C ALA A 249 1.70 5.16 -14.63
N ILE A 250 2.24 6.09 -15.42
CA ILE A 250 1.54 6.71 -16.56
C ILE A 250 1.22 5.66 -17.62
N ILE A 251 2.16 4.77 -17.97
CA ILE A 251 1.94 3.69 -18.95
C ILE A 251 0.82 2.75 -18.48
N ILE A 252 0.87 2.33 -17.20
CA ILE A 252 -0.16 1.46 -16.62
C ILE A 252 -1.51 2.18 -16.61
N PHE A 253 -1.54 3.44 -16.20
CA PHE A 253 -2.76 4.25 -16.14
C PHE A 253 -3.37 4.47 -17.53
N THR A 254 -2.57 4.81 -18.54
CA THR A 254 -3.05 4.97 -19.91
C THR A 254 -3.55 3.66 -20.50
N SER A 255 -2.91 2.54 -20.19
CA SER A 255 -3.38 1.21 -20.59
C SER A 255 -4.71 0.86 -19.94
N PHE A 256 -4.87 1.16 -18.65
CA PHE A 256 -6.12 0.99 -17.92
C PHE A 256 -7.25 1.87 -18.49
N LEU A 257 -6.98 3.13 -18.79
CA LEU A 257 -7.96 4.02 -19.42
C LEU A 257 -8.40 3.52 -20.79
N LYS A 258 -7.47 3.07 -21.64
CA LYS A 258 -7.81 2.47 -22.94
C LYS A 258 -8.72 1.25 -22.78
N GLN A 259 -8.42 0.39 -21.81
CA GLN A 259 -9.23 -0.80 -21.53
C GLN A 259 -10.64 -0.45 -21.00
N SER A 260 -10.77 0.63 -20.21
CA SER A 260 -12.03 1.05 -19.59
C SER A 260 -12.92 1.86 -20.54
N LEU A 261 -12.35 2.65 -21.44
CA LEU A 261 -13.07 3.59 -22.32
C LEU A 261 -13.26 3.05 -23.74
N GLY A 262 -12.69 1.87 -24.05
CA GLY A 262 -12.64 1.33 -25.41
C GLY A 262 -11.64 2.11 -26.27
N ASP A 263 -11.38 1.58 -27.48
CA ASP A 263 -10.47 2.19 -28.49
C ASP A 263 -10.99 3.53 -29.10
N SER A 264 -11.94 4.21 -28.45
CA SER A 264 -12.32 5.56 -28.85
C SER A 264 -11.13 6.49 -28.61
N ASP A 265 -10.80 7.30 -29.61
CA ASP A 265 -9.72 8.27 -29.81
C ASP A 265 -9.39 9.21 -28.62
N PHE A 266 -9.22 8.64 -27.42
CA PHE A 266 -9.01 9.38 -26.17
C PHE A 266 -7.79 10.31 -26.20
N PRO A 267 -6.62 9.93 -26.76
CA PRO A 267 -5.50 10.86 -26.85
C PRO A 267 -5.77 12.06 -27.78
N THR A 268 -6.46 11.82 -28.88
CA THR A 268 -6.81 12.87 -29.86
C THR A 268 -7.87 13.81 -29.32
N GLN A 269 -8.83 13.36 -28.55
CA GLN A 269 -9.85 14.24 -27.95
C GLN A 269 -9.27 15.13 -26.86
N ILE A 270 -8.39 14.61 -25.99
CA ILE A 270 -7.71 15.44 -24.99
C ILE A 270 -6.78 16.45 -25.65
N LEU A 271 -5.99 16.02 -26.63
CA LEU A 271 -5.11 16.94 -27.38
C LEU A 271 -5.90 18.05 -28.09
N ASN A 272 -6.99 17.68 -28.74
CA ASN A 272 -7.86 18.64 -29.41
C ASN A 272 -8.55 19.62 -28.47
N ASN A 273 -8.95 19.15 -27.26
CA ASN A 273 -9.53 20.01 -26.24
C ASN A 273 -8.49 20.93 -25.58
N LEU A 274 -7.23 20.49 -25.46
CA LEU A 274 -6.15 21.33 -24.94
C LEU A 274 -5.62 22.34 -25.96
N MET A 275 -5.72 22.04 -27.26
CA MET A 275 -5.28 22.96 -28.31
C MET A 275 -6.37 23.97 -28.75
N ASN A 276 -7.63 23.71 -28.43
CA ASN A 276 -8.76 24.58 -28.81
C ASN A 276 -9.27 25.49 -27.68
N ASN A 277 -8.61 25.45 -26.47
CA ASN A 277 -8.78 26.40 -25.39
C ASN A 277 -7.50 27.23 -25.17
#